data_60c81f0c2c29162e7d7215d8ba5f7d5e
#
_entry.id   60c81f0c2c29162e7d7215d8ba5f7d5e
#
_cell.length_a   1.000
_cell.length_b   1.000
_cell.length_c   1.000
_cell.angle_alpha   90.00
_cell.angle_beta   90.00
_cell.angle_gamma   90.00
#
_symmetry.space_group_name_H-M   'P 1'
#
loop_
_entity.id
_entity.type
_entity.pdbx_description
1 polymer ?
#
loop_
_entity_poly.entity_id
_entity_poly.type
_entity_poly.pdbx_seq_one_letter_code
_entity_poly.pdbx_strand_id
1 'polypeptide(L)'
;SSANMSFRHKDRIYISATGSCFGTMKKEDFAVLSMDGTVLSEKKPSKEWPLHLALYEKSSETGAVIHTHSTFSVLWSFVPAKNDQDCIPDHTPYLKMKLGTVGLVPYEKPGSEALFQAFRERVGASDGFLLKNHGPVVPGKSVMDAFFRLEELEESARIAWELFRAGLE
;
A
#
# COMPACT_ATOMS: atom_id res chain seq x y z
N SER A 1 -9.54 12.59 1.53
CA SER A 1 -8.84 11.67 2.42
C SER A 1 -7.45 11.38 1.89
N SER A 2 -6.49 11.21 2.79
CA SER A 2 -5.09 10.87 2.47
C SER A 2 -4.91 9.34 2.40
N ALA A 3 -5.86 8.63 1.82
CA ALA A 3 -5.86 7.18 1.77
C ALA A 3 -6.79 6.70 0.66
N ASN A 4 -6.58 5.47 0.21
CA ASN A 4 -7.50 4.76 -0.65
C ASN A 4 -7.43 3.25 -0.36
N MET A 5 -8.51 2.55 -0.62
CA MET A 5 -8.61 1.12 -0.42
C MET A 5 -9.41 0.48 -1.55
N SER A 6 -9.12 -0.78 -1.80
CA SER A 6 -9.89 -1.58 -2.72
C SER A 6 -10.11 -3.00 -2.20
N PHE A 7 -11.10 -3.66 -2.72
CA PHE A 7 -11.31 -5.10 -2.53
C PHE A 7 -11.80 -5.74 -3.83
N ARG A 8 -11.44 -7.01 -4.01
CA ARG A 8 -11.90 -7.81 -5.13
C ARG A 8 -13.15 -8.59 -4.72
N HIS A 9 -14.17 -8.55 -5.55
CA HIS A 9 -15.31 -9.44 -5.45
C HIS A 9 -15.64 -10.00 -6.82
N LYS A 10 -15.55 -11.33 -6.95
CA LYS A 10 -15.66 -12.04 -8.24
C LYS A 10 -14.62 -11.52 -9.23
N ASP A 11 -15.06 -11.07 -10.39
CA ASP A 11 -14.29 -10.55 -11.53
C ASP A 11 -14.13 -9.02 -11.52
N ARG A 12 -14.40 -8.36 -10.38
CA ARG A 12 -14.40 -6.89 -10.25
C ARG A 12 -13.57 -6.41 -9.07
N ILE A 13 -13.00 -5.22 -9.23
CA ILE A 13 -12.33 -4.46 -8.19
C ILE A 13 -13.22 -3.28 -7.80
N TYR A 14 -13.47 -3.16 -6.52
CA TYR A 14 -14.16 -2.03 -5.91
C TYR A 14 -13.12 -1.16 -5.22
N ILE A 15 -12.97 0.08 -5.65
CA ILE A 15 -11.97 1.00 -5.11
C ILE A 15 -12.63 2.29 -4.64
N SER A 16 -12.15 2.84 -3.53
CA SER A 16 -12.62 4.13 -3.02
C SER A 16 -12.53 5.20 -4.10
N ALA A 17 -13.63 5.93 -4.32
CA ALA A 17 -13.69 6.98 -5.31
C ALA A 17 -12.84 8.18 -4.91
N THR A 18 -12.40 8.96 -5.90
CA THR A 18 -11.73 10.24 -5.66
C THR A 18 -12.57 11.14 -4.76
N GLY A 19 -11.95 11.70 -3.72
CA GLY A 19 -12.60 12.59 -2.77
C GLY A 19 -13.35 11.90 -1.62
N SER A 20 -13.38 10.56 -1.57
CA SER A 20 -13.97 9.83 -0.45
C SER A 20 -13.11 9.91 0.83
N CYS A 21 -13.73 9.65 1.98
CA CYS A 21 -13.08 9.65 3.28
C CYS A 21 -13.42 8.38 4.05
N PHE A 22 -12.41 7.65 4.55
CA PHE A 22 -12.62 6.38 5.25
C PHE A 22 -13.59 6.48 6.44
N GLY A 23 -13.53 7.60 7.18
CA GLY A 23 -14.39 7.79 8.35
C GLY A 23 -15.88 7.98 8.03
N THR A 24 -16.25 8.31 6.78
CA THR A 24 -17.62 8.59 6.36
C THR A 24 -18.05 7.81 5.13
N MET A 25 -17.15 6.98 4.58
CA MET A 25 -17.36 6.25 3.34
C MET A 25 -18.49 5.22 3.47
N LYS A 26 -19.32 5.16 2.45
CA LYS A 26 -20.42 4.21 2.30
C LYS A 26 -20.14 3.31 1.08
N LYS A 27 -20.94 2.25 0.92
CA LYS A 27 -20.83 1.34 -0.24
C LYS A 27 -20.95 2.05 -1.59
N GLU A 28 -21.73 3.13 -1.64
CA GLU A 28 -21.92 3.96 -2.83
C GLU A 28 -20.69 4.80 -3.20
N ASP A 29 -19.69 4.90 -2.30
CA ASP A 29 -18.45 5.67 -2.51
C ASP A 29 -17.33 4.84 -3.14
N PHE A 30 -17.63 3.64 -3.62
CA PHE A 30 -16.73 2.84 -4.40
C PHE A 30 -16.98 2.99 -5.90
N ALA A 31 -15.90 3.20 -6.65
CA ALA A 31 -15.86 3.00 -8.09
C ALA A 31 -15.62 1.53 -8.40
N VAL A 32 -16.07 1.06 -9.56
CA VAL A 32 -15.94 -0.33 -9.99
C VAL A 32 -15.04 -0.41 -11.22
N LEU A 33 -14.07 -1.32 -11.17
CA LEU A 33 -13.16 -1.66 -12.26
C LEU A 33 -13.30 -3.14 -12.62
N SER A 34 -13.09 -3.48 -13.88
CA SER A 34 -12.78 -4.86 -14.29
C SER A 34 -11.34 -5.23 -13.88
N MET A 35 -11.01 -6.52 -13.97
CA MET A 35 -9.66 -7.02 -13.64
C MET A 35 -8.56 -6.55 -14.62
N ASP A 36 -8.92 -5.99 -15.76
CA ASP A 36 -8.00 -5.35 -16.72
C ASP A 36 -7.86 -3.84 -16.52
N GLY A 37 -8.52 -3.28 -15.48
CA GLY A 37 -8.45 -1.86 -15.16
C GLY A 37 -9.46 -0.97 -15.90
N THR A 38 -10.39 -1.53 -16.68
CA THR A 38 -11.45 -0.75 -17.30
C THR A 38 -12.43 -0.24 -16.24
N VAL A 39 -12.72 1.07 -16.25
CA VAL A 39 -13.68 1.68 -15.32
C VAL A 39 -15.10 1.33 -15.76
N LEU A 40 -15.87 0.66 -14.88
CA LEU A 40 -17.23 0.17 -15.16
C LEU A 40 -18.32 1.02 -14.50
N SER A 41 -17.97 1.94 -13.61
CA SER A 41 -18.90 2.82 -12.89
C SER A 41 -18.79 4.26 -13.34
N GLU A 42 -19.84 5.06 -13.08
CA GLU A 42 -19.83 6.51 -13.33
C GLU A 42 -18.91 7.25 -12.34
N LYS A 43 -18.69 6.69 -11.15
CA LYS A 43 -17.77 7.27 -10.14
C LYS A 43 -16.32 7.12 -10.59
N LYS A 44 -15.57 8.20 -10.46
CA LYS A 44 -14.13 8.19 -10.74
C LYS A 44 -13.38 7.45 -9.62
N PRO A 45 -12.60 6.41 -9.95
CA PRO A 45 -11.75 5.74 -8.97
C PRO A 45 -10.68 6.70 -8.42
N SER A 46 -10.11 6.39 -7.26
CA SER A 46 -8.87 7.01 -6.81
C SER A 46 -7.85 7.03 -7.94
N LYS A 47 -7.10 8.11 -8.12
CA LYS A 47 -6.08 8.24 -9.17
C LYS A 47 -4.98 7.18 -9.05
N GLU A 48 -4.82 6.57 -7.88
CA GLU A 48 -3.80 5.58 -7.59
C GLU A 48 -4.28 4.13 -7.76
N TRP A 49 -5.44 3.92 -8.39
CA TRP A 49 -5.94 2.59 -8.71
C TRP A 49 -4.93 1.68 -9.43
N PRO A 50 -3.98 2.20 -10.27
CA PRO A 50 -3.01 1.33 -10.92
C PRO A 50 -2.05 0.62 -9.95
N LEU A 51 -1.77 1.20 -8.77
CA LEU A 51 -0.98 0.54 -7.72
C LEU A 51 -1.73 -0.69 -7.18
N HIS A 52 -3.04 -0.55 -6.99
CA HIS A 52 -3.89 -1.65 -6.53
C HIS A 52 -3.98 -2.76 -7.58
N LEU A 53 -4.21 -2.38 -8.84
CA LEU A 53 -4.31 -3.34 -9.94
C LEU A 53 -3.05 -4.20 -10.05
N ALA A 54 -1.86 -3.60 -9.98
CA ALA A 54 -0.60 -4.31 -10.04
C ALA A 54 -0.48 -5.40 -8.96
N LEU A 55 -1.05 -5.19 -7.77
CA LEU A 55 -1.06 -6.18 -6.69
C LEU A 55 -2.09 -7.30 -6.91
N TYR A 56 -3.23 -7.02 -7.54
CA TYR A 56 -4.17 -8.05 -7.96
C TYR A 56 -3.63 -8.89 -9.12
N GLU A 57 -2.89 -8.28 -10.04
CA GLU A 57 -2.20 -8.98 -11.13
C GLU A 57 -1.07 -9.87 -10.62
N LYS A 58 -0.34 -9.40 -9.58
CA LYS A 58 0.75 -10.16 -8.95
C LYS A 58 0.26 -11.46 -8.33
N SER A 59 -0.91 -11.47 -7.69
CA SER A 59 -1.39 -12.64 -6.94
C SER A 59 -2.91 -12.77 -6.95
N SER A 60 -3.38 -13.96 -7.31
CA SER A 60 -4.80 -14.35 -7.19
C SER A 60 -5.28 -14.40 -5.73
N GLU A 61 -4.38 -14.52 -4.76
CA GLU A 61 -4.68 -14.50 -3.32
C GLU A 61 -4.99 -13.09 -2.80
N THR A 62 -4.60 -12.02 -3.53
CA THR A 62 -4.90 -10.65 -3.14
C THR A 62 -6.40 -10.40 -3.22
N GLY A 63 -7.05 -10.24 -2.06
CA GLY A 63 -8.47 -9.93 -1.95
C GLY A 63 -8.74 -8.45 -1.66
N ALA A 64 -7.78 -7.73 -1.10
CA ALA A 64 -7.86 -6.29 -0.82
C ALA A 64 -6.49 -5.62 -0.83
N VAL A 65 -6.49 -4.30 -1.03
CA VAL A 65 -5.30 -3.44 -0.95
C VAL A 65 -5.65 -2.16 -0.20
N ILE A 66 -4.79 -1.75 0.73
CA ILE A 66 -4.92 -0.48 1.45
C ILE A 66 -3.66 0.36 1.20
N HIS A 67 -3.87 1.62 0.85
CA HIS A 67 -2.85 2.64 0.78
C HIS A 67 -3.20 3.78 1.72
N THR A 68 -2.23 4.22 2.52
CA THR A 68 -2.38 5.34 3.46
C THR A 68 -1.16 6.23 3.44
N HIS A 69 -1.26 7.41 4.08
CA HIS A 69 -0.11 8.27 4.36
C HIS A 69 0.25 8.17 5.86
N SER A 70 0.44 6.95 6.33
CA SER A 70 0.75 6.65 7.74
C SER A 70 2.07 7.27 8.17
N THR A 71 2.09 7.92 9.32
CA THR A 71 3.15 8.84 9.74
C THR A 71 4.52 8.17 9.83
N PHE A 72 4.63 7.05 10.54
CA PHE A 72 5.92 6.41 10.76
C PHE A 72 6.45 5.69 9.52
N SER A 73 5.56 5.12 8.71
CA SER A 73 5.91 4.60 7.39
C SER A 73 6.49 5.69 6.49
N VAL A 74 5.88 6.88 6.48
CA VAL A 74 6.42 8.04 5.74
C VAL A 74 7.77 8.47 6.31
N LEU A 75 7.89 8.64 7.62
CA LEU A 75 9.15 9.02 8.27
C LEU A 75 10.27 8.03 7.98
N TRP A 76 10.00 6.72 8.10
CA TRP A 76 10.98 5.69 7.79
C TRP A 76 11.42 5.70 6.32
N SER A 77 10.53 6.04 5.40
CA SER A 77 10.87 6.11 3.97
C SER A 77 11.91 7.18 3.60
N PHE A 78 12.21 8.13 4.48
CA PHE A 78 13.31 9.08 4.32
C PHE A 78 14.68 8.49 4.68
N VAL A 79 14.71 7.46 5.54
CA VAL A 79 15.95 6.80 5.95
C VAL A 79 16.50 6.00 4.77
N PRO A 80 17.82 6.11 4.46
CA PRO A 80 18.42 5.31 3.41
C PRO A 80 18.25 3.82 3.68
N ALA A 81 17.60 3.10 2.76
CA ALA A 81 17.41 1.67 2.90
C ALA A 81 18.74 0.92 2.70
N LYS A 82 19.01 -0.07 3.55
CA LYS A 82 20.12 -1.03 3.36
C LYS A 82 19.79 -2.04 2.25
N ASN A 83 18.50 -2.33 2.08
CA ASN A 83 17.98 -3.22 1.05
C ASN A 83 16.63 -2.68 0.56
N ASP A 84 16.55 -2.30 -0.71
CA ASP A 84 15.32 -1.75 -1.30
C ASP A 84 14.20 -2.82 -1.47
N GLN A 85 14.52 -4.10 -1.42
CA GLN A 85 13.51 -5.17 -1.46
C GLN A 85 12.93 -5.50 -0.08
N ASP A 86 13.58 -5.01 0.99
CA ASP A 86 13.16 -5.20 2.37
C ASP A 86 13.72 -4.07 3.23
N CYS A 87 13.03 -2.95 3.23
CA CYS A 87 13.54 -1.69 3.74
C CYS A 87 13.27 -1.44 5.23
N ILE A 88 12.46 -2.27 5.89
CA ILE A 88 12.19 -2.14 7.33
C ILE A 88 13.00 -3.17 8.10
N PRO A 89 13.83 -2.75 9.09
CA PRO A 89 14.63 -3.69 9.87
C PRO A 89 13.78 -4.59 10.77
N ASP A 90 14.27 -5.81 10.98
CA ASP A 90 13.61 -6.85 11.79
C ASP A 90 13.89 -6.68 13.29
N HIS A 91 13.50 -5.53 13.88
CA HIS A 91 13.61 -5.31 15.32
C HIS A 91 12.66 -6.19 16.12
N THR A 92 11.54 -6.57 15.51
CA THR A 92 10.60 -7.56 16.03
C THR A 92 10.25 -8.58 14.95
N PRO A 93 9.82 -9.81 15.31
CA PRO A 93 9.48 -10.83 14.30
C PRO A 93 8.12 -10.60 13.64
N TYR A 94 7.29 -9.70 14.15
CA TYR A 94 5.87 -9.63 13.82
C TYR A 94 5.60 -9.15 12.40
N LEU A 95 6.38 -8.20 11.87
CA LEU A 95 6.22 -7.74 10.49
C LEU A 95 6.46 -8.89 9.50
N LYS A 96 7.53 -9.65 9.69
CA LYS A 96 7.83 -10.82 8.84
C LYS A 96 6.76 -11.90 8.94
N MET A 97 6.25 -12.15 10.13
CA MET A 97 5.19 -13.15 10.35
C MET A 97 3.85 -12.71 9.73
N LYS A 98 3.56 -11.42 9.73
CA LYS A 98 2.26 -10.89 9.31
C LYS A 98 2.21 -10.51 7.83
N LEU A 99 3.23 -9.83 7.34
CA LEU A 99 3.28 -9.28 5.99
C LEU A 99 4.37 -9.93 5.12
N GLY A 100 5.56 -10.15 5.68
CA GLY A 100 6.74 -10.56 4.93
C GLY A 100 7.68 -9.38 4.67
N THR A 101 8.24 -9.32 3.45
CA THR A 101 9.17 -8.27 3.04
C THR A 101 8.45 -6.99 2.63
N VAL A 102 9.09 -5.84 2.88
CA VAL A 102 8.56 -4.51 2.52
C VAL A 102 9.54 -3.80 1.58
N GLY A 103 9.15 -3.69 0.32
CA GLY A 103 9.96 -3.04 -0.71
C GLY A 103 9.84 -1.51 -0.68
N LEU A 104 10.95 -0.80 -0.94
CA LEU A 104 10.96 0.64 -1.12
C LEU A 104 10.84 1.00 -2.60
N VAL A 105 9.80 1.72 -2.96
CA VAL A 105 9.61 2.29 -4.29
C VAL A 105 10.19 3.70 -4.31
N PRO A 106 11.07 4.06 -5.27
CA PRO A 106 11.66 5.40 -5.33
C PRO A 106 10.58 6.48 -5.44
N TYR A 107 10.96 7.69 -5.02
CA TYR A 107 10.03 8.82 -5.08
C TYR A 107 9.68 9.17 -6.52
N GLU A 108 8.39 9.22 -6.76
CA GLU A 108 7.76 9.78 -7.95
C GLU A 108 6.54 10.58 -7.54
N LYS A 109 6.11 11.50 -8.40
CA LYS A 109 4.95 12.35 -8.10
C LYS A 109 3.69 11.49 -7.86
N PRO A 110 2.97 11.65 -6.73
CA PRO A 110 1.75 10.92 -6.44
C PRO A 110 0.73 10.97 -7.59
N GLY A 111 0.19 9.79 -7.96
CA GLY A 111 -0.78 9.66 -9.03
C GLY A 111 -0.22 9.86 -10.45
N SER A 112 1.10 9.86 -10.65
CA SER A 112 1.73 9.97 -11.96
C SER A 112 1.99 8.60 -12.59
N GLU A 113 2.10 8.56 -13.94
CA GLU A 113 2.48 7.34 -14.66
C GLU A 113 3.89 6.87 -14.27
N ALA A 114 4.81 7.80 -13.96
CA ALA A 114 6.15 7.47 -13.47
C ALA A 114 6.09 6.67 -12.16
N LEU A 115 5.21 7.05 -11.21
CA LEU A 115 4.99 6.27 -9.98
C LEU A 115 4.47 4.86 -10.28
N PHE A 116 3.51 4.75 -11.19
CA PHE A 116 2.93 3.45 -11.53
C PHE A 116 3.94 2.53 -12.21
N GLN A 117 4.79 3.08 -13.07
CA GLN A 117 5.87 2.35 -13.71
C GLN A 117 6.92 1.89 -12.67
N ALA A 118 7.40 2.78 -11.81
CA ALA A 118 8.35 2.46 -10.74
C ALA A 118 7.80 1.37 -9.79
N PHE A 119 6.51 1.42 -9.49
CA PHE A 119 5.84 0.39 -8.69
C PHE A 119 5.78 -0.95 -9.40
N ARG A 120 5.37 -1.00 -10.68
CA ARG A 120 5.31 -2.24 -11.46
C ARG A 120 6.66 -2.94 -11.56
N GLU A 121 7.74 -2.19 -11.69
CA GLU A 121 9.10 -2.74 -11.74
C GLU A 121 9.51 -3.44 -10.44
N ARG A 122 8.92 -3.08 -9.31
CA ARG A 122 9.27 -3.60 -7.98
C ARG A 122 8.22 -4.55 -7.38
N VAL A 123 7.01 -4.55 -7.91
CA VAL A 123 5.88 -5.29 -7.31
C VAL A 123 6.14 -6.79 -7.12
N GLY A 124 6.95 -7.40 -7.98
CA GLY A 124 7.30 -8.83 -7.90
C GLY A 124 8.29 -9.19 -6.79
N ALA A 125 9.02 -8.21 -6.23
CA ALA A 125 10.16 -8.46 -5.37
C ALA A 125 9.85 -8.51 -3.86
N SER A 126 8.69 -8.00 -3.42
CA SER A 126 8.35 -7.85 -1.99
C SER A 126 6.86 -8.08 -1.75
N ASP A 127 6.46 -8.25 -0.49
CA ASP A 127 5.08 -8.59 -0.10
C ASP A 127 4.22 -7.34 0.18
N GLY A 128 4.81 -6.32 0.76
CA GLY A 128 4.24 -4.99 0.94
C GLY A 128 5.21 -3.91 0.44
N PHE A 129 4.78 -2.65 0.42
CA PHE A 129 5.58 -1.58 -0.19
C PHE A 129 5.49 -0.27 0.60
N LEU A 130 6.63 0.43 0.69
CA LEU A 130 6.69 1.85 1.00
C LEU A 130 6.95 2.64 -0.29
N LEU A 131 6.08 3.59 -0.58
CA LEU A 131 6.35 4.62 -1.57
C LEU A 131 7.16 5.72 -0.87
N LYS A 132 8.38 5.98 -1.34
CA LYS A 132 9.27 6.98 -0.71
C LYS A 132 8.59 8.34 -0.63
N ASN A 133 8.64 8.98 0.56
CA ASN A 133 8.01 10.28 0.86
C ASN A 133 6.48 10.32 0.66
N HIS A 134 5.80 9.16 0.68
CA HIS A 134 4.39 9.10 0.34
C HIS A 134 3.60 8.24 1.33
N GLY A 135 3.93 6.95 1.46
CA GLY A 135 3.27 6.06 2.40
C GLY A 135 3.22 4.60 1.95
N PRO A 136 2.64 3.72 2.77
CA PRO A 136 2.58 2.29 2.50
C PRO A 136 1.48 1.91 1.52
N VAL A 137 1.71 0.83 0.76
CA VAL A 137 0.71 0.11 -0.05
C VAL A 137 0.77 -1.36 0.36
N VAL A 138 -0.32 -1.89 0.91
CA VAL A 138 -0.33 -3.20 1.55
C VAL A 138 -1.46 -4.07 1.01
N PRO A 139 -1.15 -5.24 0.41
CA PRO A 139 -2.14 -6.23 0.03
C PRO A 139 -2.51 -7.15 1.20
N GLY A 140 -3.71 -7.72 1.13
CA GLY A 140 -4.18 -8.77 2.03
C GLY A 140 -5.20 -9.68 1.36
N LYS A 141 -5.50 -10.82 1.99
CA LYS A 141 -6.53 -11.76 1.51
C LYS A 141 -7.95 -11.20 1.69
N SER A 142 -8.11 -10.23 2.58
CA SER A 142 -9.34 -9.50 2.83
C SER A 142 -9.02 -8.07 3.28
N VAL A 143 -10.03 -7.21 3.38
CA VAL A 143 -9.87 -5.85 3.92
C VAL A 143 -9.28 -5.88 5.33
N MET A 144 -9.78 -6.78 6.19
CA MET A 144 -9.26 -6.90 7.56
C MET A 144 -7.84 -7.45 7.60
N ASP A 145 -7.49 -8.40 6.72
CA ASP A 145 -6.12 -8.90 6.64
C ASP A 145 -5.16 -7.80 6.16
N ALA A 146 -5.53 -7.03 5.13
CA ALA A 146 -4.75 -5.88 4.68
C ALA A 146 -4.60 -4.81 5.78
N PHE A 147 -5.66 -4.57 6.57
CA PHE A 147 -5.62 -3.64 7.69
C PHE A 147 -4.65 -4.11 8.78
N PHE A 148 -4.71 -5.36 9.22
CA PHE A 148 -3.79 -5.89 10.23
C PHE A 148 -2.33 -5.90 9.78
N ARG A 149 -2.08 -6.15 8.50
CA ARG A 149 -0.74 -6.06 7.89
C ARG A 149 -0.23 -4.61 7.87
N LEU A 150 -1.10 -3.66 7.52
CA LEU A 150 -0.79 -2.24 7.53
C LEU A 150 -0.49 -1.73 8.95
N GLU A 151 -1.29 -2.14 9.94
CA GLU A 151 -1.09 -1.80 11.35
C GLU A 151 0.28 -2.28 11.84
N GLU A 152 0.65 -3.53 11.53
CA GLU A 152 1.94 -4.10 11.90
C GLU A 152 3.10 -3.40 11.17
N LEU A 153 2.92 -3.04 9.90
CA LEU A 153 3.92 -2.29 9.16
C LEU A 153 4.17 -0.91 9.79
N GLU A 154 3.11 -0.19 10.12
CA GLU A 154 3.20 1.13 10.75
C GLU A 154 3.87 1.06 12.13
N GLU A 155 3.54 0.04 12.95
CA GLU A 155 4.17 -0.17 14.26
C GLU A 155 5.66 -0.53 14.12
N SER A 156 6.01 -1.40 13.19
CA SER A 156 7.42 -1.75 12.93
C SER A 156 8.22 -0.56 12.41
N ALA A 157 7.63 0.25 11.54
CA ALA A 157 8.24 1.50 11.08
C ALA A 157 8.41 2.50 12.24
N ARG A 158 7.46 2.57 13.19
CA ARG A 158 7.57 3.39 14.40
C ARG A 158 8.74 2.96 15.27
N ILE A 159 8.86 1.66 15.54
CA ILE A 159 9.98 1.12 16.32
C ILE A 159 11.32 1.44 15.65
N ALA A 160 11.44 1.17 14.35
CA ALA A 160 12.64 1.45 13.57
C ALA A 160 12.99 2.95 13.62
N TRP A 161 12.02 3.83 13.42
CA TRP A 161 12.20 5.28 13.49
C TRP A 161 12.67 5.76 14.86
N GLU A 162 12.07 5.26 15.95
CA GLU A 162 12.45 5.66 17.32
C GLU A 162 13.88 5.18 17.69
N LEU A 163 14.26 3.97 17.28
CA LEU A 163 15.62 3.46 17.50
C LEU A 163 16.64 4.26 16.66
N PHE A 164 16.37 4.50 15.39
CA PHE A 164 17.21 5.32 14.52
C PHE A 164 17.41 6.73 15.10
N ARG A 165 16.33 7.38 15.52
CA ARG A 165 16.37 8.71 16.11
C ARG A 165 17.14 8.77 17.44
N ALA A 166 17.14 7.67 18.19
CA ALA A 166 17.90 7.52 19.44
C ALA A 166 19.37 7.14 19.23
N GLY A 167 19.79 6.88 17.98
CA GLY A 167 21.15 6.43 17.67
C GLY A 167 21.45 4.99 18.14
N LEU A 168 20.42 4.15 18.22
CA LEU A 168 20.50 2.76 18.66
C LEU A 168 20.49 1.74 17.52
N GLU A 169 20.62 2.19 16.27
CA GLU A 169 20.75 1.34 15.08
C GLU A 169 22.18 1.20 14.59
#